data_9f35a2a455860a789a86bd244aa6eb1e
#
_entry.id   9f35a2a455860a789a86bd244aa6eb1e
#
_cell.length_a   1.000
_cell.length_b   1.000
_cell.length_c   1.000
_cell.angle_alpha   90.00
_cell.angle_beta   90.00
_cell.angle_gamma   90.00
#
_symmetry.space_group_name_H-M   'P 1'
#
loop_
_entity.id
_entity.type
_entity.pdbx_description
1 polymer ?
#
loop_
_entity_poly.entity_id
_entity_poly.type
_entity_poly.pdbx_seq_one_letter_code
_entity_poly.pdbx_strand_id
1 'polypeptide(L)'
;MIKSTFRLLIATIAATAILGLTGCETTKTASHSHSFKFDPPDKAPKNPSAVKVKISTGAQRLYVVEGNEVLIATPVTVGKSASPTPQGDFKIYSKQAHRRRVSQPDAGYPMTYWMEFKPAYGIHWGFMKPSPATLGCVRMPLIAAKEVFAIVPKGAPLNIAQSQPWDETIGKNLPVLDDGPLPNPPKSYLHSPQVFTDAAKGKMWNF
;
A
#
# COMPACT_ATOMS: atom_id res chain seq x y z
N MET A 1 16.81 88.51 22.66
CA MET A 1 16.61 87.40 23.65
C MET A 1 15.62 86.40 23.09
N ILE A 2 16.14 85.36 22.48
CA ILE A 2 15.31 84.34 21.81
C ILE A 2 15.61 83.04 22.51
N LYS A 3 14.63 82.43 23.17
CA LYS A 3 14.74 81.10 23.78
C LYS A 3 14.29 80.09 22.79
N SER A 4 15.24 79.26 22.34
CA SER A 4 15.03 78.12 21.50
C SER A 4 14.59 76.91 22.36
N THR A 5 13.41 76.35 22.11
CA THR A 5 12.91 75.16 22.74
C THR A 5 13.15 73.95 21.76
N PHE A 6 14.05 73.09 22.16
CA PHE A 6 14.37 71.87 21.46
C PHE A 6 13.30 70.82 21.75
N ARG A 7 12.51 70.40 20.75
CA ARG A 7 11.54 69.33 20.86
C ARG A 7 12.18 68.02 20.43
N LEU A 8 12.34 67.10 21.39
CA LEU A 8 12.85 65.77 21.20
C LEU A 8 11.69 64.89 20.61
N LEU A 9 11.88 64.44 19.35
CA LEU A 9 10.97 63.47 18.74
C LEU A 9 11.46 62.06 19.12
N ILE A 10 10.67 61.36 19.92
CA ILE A 10 10.84 59.94 20.23
C ILE A 10 10.14 59.17 19.12
N ALA A 11 10.93 58.51 18.26
CA ALA A 11 10.44 57.55 17.26
C ALA A 11 10.26 56.20 17.92
N THR A 12 9.04 55.79 18.14
CA THR A 12 8.69 54.40 18.56
C THR A 12 8.75 53.49 17.36
N ILE A 13 9.74 52.61 17.33
CA ILE A 13 9.83 51.52 16.36
C ILE A 13 8.95 50.37 16.86
N ALA A 14 7.81 50.18 16.19
CA ALA A 14 6.97 49.00 16.40
C ALA A 14 7.63 47.79 15.70
N ALA A 15 8.22 46.91 16.47
CA ALA A 15 8.71 45.61 15.98
C ALA A 15 7.50 44.69 15.80
N THR A 16 7.06 44.51 14.57
CA THR A 16 6.12 43.46 14.17
C THR A 16 6.84 42.10 14.17
N ALA A 17 6.62 41.35 15.24
CA ALA A 17 7.04 39.91 15.29
C ALA A 17 6.13 39.10 14.34
N ILE A 18 6.67 38.70 13.19
CA ILE A 18 6.06 37.72 12.30
C ILE A 18 6.27 36.36 12.97
N LEU A 19 5.24 35.84 13.66
CA LEU A 19 5.20 34.43 14.03
C LEU A 19 5.06 33.61 12.76
N GLY A 20 6.18 33.10 12.25
CA GLY A 20 6.17 32.06 11.25
C GLY A 20 5.57 30.78 11.86
N LEU A 21 4.35 30.46 11.47
CA LEU A 21 3.76 29.14 11.66
C LEU A 21 4.56 28.16 10.77
N THR A 22 5.65 27.60 11.32
CA THR A 22 6.26 26.41 10.75
C THR A 22 5.27 25.28 10.93
N GLY A 23 4.47 25.02 9.88
CA GLY A 23 3.66 23.82 9.79
C GLY A 23 4.58 22.63 9.93
N CYS A 24 4.50 21.93 11.04
CA CYS A 24 5.14 20.64 11.23
C CYS A 24 4.44 19.68 10.27
N GLU A 25 4.98 19.51 9.05
CA GLU A 25 4.65 18.36 8.23
C GLU A 25 5.07 17.13 9.02
N THR A 26 4.10 16.46 9.62
CA THR A 26 4.30 15.14 10.21
C THR A 26 4.63 14.19 9.07
N THR A 27 5.92 14.04 8.78
CA THR A 27 6.43 12.94 7.97
C THR A 27 5.95 11.65 8.63
N LYS A 28 5.00 10.96 7.98
CA LYS A 28 4.54 9.65 8.44
C LYS A 28 5.74 8.71 8.45
N THR A 29 6.28 8.45 9.62
CA THR A 29 7.38 7.49 9.79
C THR A 29 6.86 6.12 9.37
N ALA A 30 7.57 5.46 8.44
CA ALA A 30 7.22 4.11 8.03
C ALA A 30 7.24 3.18 9.23
N SER A 31 6.16 2.43 9.42
CA SER A 31 6.10 1.44 10.49
C SER A 31 7.02 0.28 10.14
N HIS A 32 8.00 -0.02 11.00
CA HIS A 32 8.85 -1.21 10.90
C HIS A 32 8.13 -2.48 11.39
N SER A 33 6.82 -2.41 11.62
CA SER A 33 6.03 -3.60 11.95
C SER A 33 5.92 -4.49 10.71
N HIS A 34 6.11 -5.81 10.90
CA HIS A 34 5.88 -6.78 9.85
C HIS A 34 4.45 -6.68 9.35
N SER A 35 4.26 -6.51 8.05
CA SER A 35 2.97 -6.39 7.38
C SER A 35 2.08 -7.63 7.54
N PHE A 36 2.61 -8.75 8.04
CA PHE A 36 1.84 -9.96 8.38
C PHE A 36 0.74 -9.71 9.39
N LYS A 37 0.91 -8.72 10.28
CA LYS A 37 -0.04 -8.37 11.34
C LYS A 37 -1.02 -7.28 10.93
N PHE A 38 -0.85 -6.69 9.75
CA PHE A 38 -1.77 -5.69 9.27
C PHE A 38 -3.08 -6.36 8.85
N ASP A 39 -4.14 -6.01 9.54
CA ASP A 39 -5.50 -6.49 9.34
C ASP A 39 -6.36 -5.30 8.90
N PRO A 40 -6.72 -5.19 7.61
CA PRO A 40 -7.56 -4.10 7.15
C PRO A 40 -9.01 -4.31 7.62
N PRO A 41 -9.74 -3.23 7.94
CA PRO A 41 -11.18 -3.34 8.12
C PRO A 41 -11.83 -3.90 6.84
N ASP A 42 -12.60 -4.97 6.98
CA ASP A 42 -13.27 -5.62 5.86
C ASP A 42 -14.78 -5.66 6.04
N LYS A 43 -15.50 -5.69 4.92
CA LYS A 43 -16.94 -5.90 4.83
C LYS A 43 -17.24 -6.98 3.80
N ALA A 44 -18.14 -7.86 4.12
CA ALA A 44 -18.62 -8.83 3.15
C ALA A 44 -19.41 -8.15 2.01
N PRO A 45 -19.19 -8.53 0.75
CA PRO A 45 -19.99 -8.01 -0.36
C PRO A 45 -21.44 -8.49 -0.28
N LYS A 46 -22.38 -7.60 -0.58
CA LYS A 46 -23.81 -7.96 -0.72
C LYS A 46 -24.07 -8.71 -2.03
N ASN A 47 -23.37 -8.31 -3.09
CA ASN A 47 -23.39 -8.96 -4.39
C ASN A 47 -21.96 -9.25 -4.87
N PRO A 48 -21.43 -10.46 -4.69
CA PRO A 48 -20.07 -10.81 -5.09
C PRO A 48 -19.76 -10.53 -6.57
N SER A 49 -20.75 -10.62 -7.46
CA SER A 49 -20.55 -10.34 -8.89
C SER A 49 -20.35 -8.85 -9.22
N ALA A 50 -20.73 -7.96 -8.31
CA ALA A 50 -20.56 -6.52 -8.45
C ALA A 50 -19.22 -6.01 -7.90
N VAL A 51 -18.42 -6.87 -7.28
CA VAL A 51 -17.12 -6.53 -6.70
C VAL A 51 -16.14 -6.12 -7.78
N LYS A 52 -15.44 -5.00 -7.53
CA LYS A 52 -14.38 -4.44 -8.40
C LYS A 52 -13.15 -4.15 -7.57
N VAL A 53 -11.98 -4.18 -8.22
CA VAL A 53 -10.72 -3.78 -7.62
C VAL A 53 -10.25 -2.47 -8.23
N LYS A 54 -9.78 -1.55 -7.39
CA LYS A 54 -9.24 -0.24 -7.77
C LYS A 54 -7.86 -0.07 -7.16
N ILE A 55 -6.86 0.27 -7.97
CA ILE A 55 -5.49 0.46 -7.50
C ILE A 55 -5.03 1.87 -7.86
N SER A 56 -4.54 2.60 -6.86
CA SER A 56 -3.84 3.86 -7.00
C SER A 56 -2.33 3.58 -6.99
N THR A 57 -1.66 3.88 -8.09
CA THR A 57 -0.20 3.73 -8.16
C THR A 57 0.53 4.88 -7.48
N GLY A 58 -0.05 6.09 -7.49
CA GLY A 58 0.52 7.26 -6.84
C GLY A 58 0.44 7.19 -5.33
N ALA A 59 -0.73 6.86 -4.78
CA ALA A 59 -0.92 6.71 -3.34
C ALA A 59 -0.44 5.35 -2.80
N GLN A 60 -0.16 4.37 -3.68
CA GLN A 60 0.14 2.98 -3.31
C GLN A 60 -0.97 2.37 -2.44
N ARG A 61 -2.20 2.38 -2.95
CA ARG A 61 -3.41 1.87 -2.27
C ARG A 61 -4.20 0.95 -3.18
N LEU A 62 -4.83 -0.04 -2.57
CA LEU A 62 -5.79 -0.92 -3.22
C LEU A 62 -7.13 -0.82 -2.48
N TYR A 63 -8.20 -0.74 -3.25
CA TYR A 63 -9.57 -0.71 -2.78
C TYR A 63 -10.36 -1.83 -3.44
N VAL A 64 -11.05 -2.63 -2.66
CA VAL A 64 -12.10 -3.54 -3.13
C VAL A 64 -13.42 -2.84 -2.90
N VAL A 65 -14.23 -2.70 -3.95
CA VAL A 65 -15.44 -1.89 -3.89
C VAL A 65 -16.65 -2.63 -4.45
N GLU A 66 -17.82 -2.32 -3.92
CA GLU A 66 -19.13 -2.69 -4.45
C GLU A 66 -19.94 -1.42 -4.66
N GLY A 67 -20.23 -1.06 -5.92
CA GLY A 67 -20.75 0.27 -6.24
C GLY A 67 -19.79 1.38 -5.76
N ASN A 68 -20.27 2.23 -4.87
CA ASN A 68 -19.49 3.30 -4.22
C ASN A 68 -18.97 2.93 -2.82
N GLU A 69 -19.36 1.76 -2.30
CA GLU A 69 -18.94 1.30 -0.99
C GLU A 69 -17.55 0.65 -1.08
N VAL A 70 -16.63 1.07 -0.20
CA VAL A 70 -15.32 0.42 -0.03
C VAL A 70 -15.49 -0.73 0.96
N LEU A 71 -15.24 -1.95 0.50
CA LEU A 71 -15.29 -3.16 1.30
C LEU A 71 -13.96 -3.40 2.02
N ILE A 72 -12.84 -3.24 1.31
CA ILE A 72 -11.49 -3.34 1.86
C ILE A 72 -10.64 -2.20 1.30
N ALA A 73 -9.81 -1.60 2.15
CA ALA A 73 -8.76 -0.67 1.75
C ALA A 73 -7.44 -1.08 2.38
N THR A 74 -6.37 -1.22 1.58
CA THR A 74 -5.07 -1.68 2.05
C THR A 74 -3.92 -0.92 1.39
N PRO A 75 -2.80 -0.67 2.10
CA PRO A 75 -1.57 -0.23 1.45
C PRO A 75 -1.06 -1.32 0.50
N VAL A 76 -0.39 -0.90 -0.57
CA VAL A 76 0.27 -1.80 -1.51
C VAL A 76 1.66 -1.30 -1.86
N THR A 77 2.51 -2.19 -2.41
CA THR A 77 3.76 -1.80 -3.05
C THR A 77 3.66 -2.09 -4.54
N VAL A 78 3.84 -1.05 -5.36
CA VAL A 78 3.71 -1.12 -6.81
C VAL A 78 5.07 -1.19 -7.52
N GLY A 79 5.06 -1.26 -8.84
CA GLY A 79 6.25 -1.30 -9.70
C GLY A 79 7.09 -0.03 -9.61
N LYS A 80 8.42 -0.19 -9.56
CA LYS A 80 9.37 0.92 -9.64
C LYS A 80 9.33 1.60 -11.01
N SER A 81 9.86 2.82 -11.14
CA SER A 81 9.85 3.61 -12.38
C SER A 81 10.41 2.87 -13.60
N ALA A 82 11.46 2.06 -13.42
CA ALA A 82 12.04 1.24 -14.50
C ALA A 82 11.18 0.02 -14.90
N SER A 83 10.17 -0.35 -14.12
CA SER A 83 9.25 -1.46 -14.37
C SER A 83 7.90 -1.16 -13.71
N PRO A 84 7.17 -0.16 -14.23
CA PRO A 84 5.96 0.33 -13.58
C PRO A 84 4.83 -0.71 -13.61
N THR A 85 3.96 -0.65 -12.62
CA THR A 85 2.69 -1.37 -12.68
C THR A 85 1.87 -0.77 -13.83
N PRO A 86 1.41 -1.59 -14.80
CA PRO A 86 0.65 -1.08 -15.95
C PRO A 86 -0.67 -0.47 -15.48
N GLN A 87 -0.99 0.72 -16.00
CA GLN A 87 -2.26 1.40 -15.75
C GLN A 87 -3.28 1.04 -16.83
N GLY A 88 -4.55 1.15 -16.51
CA GLY A 88 -5.67 0.86 -17.39
C GLY A 88 -6.73 -0.03 -16.76
N ASP A 89 -7.62 -0.54 -17.59
CA ASP A 89 -8.71 -1.43 -17.19
C ASP A 89 -8.37 -2.88 -17.57
N PHE A 90 -8.48 -3.75 -16.59
CA PHE A 90 -8.16 -5.18 -16.67
C PHE A 90 -9.30 -6.01 -16.06
N LYS A 91 -9.10 -7.34 -16.06
CA LYS A 91 -9.92 -8.30 -15.31
C LYS A 91 -8.99 -9.28 -14.58
N ILE A 92 -9.40 -9.71 -13.41
CA ILE A 92 -8.73 -10.82 -12.71
C ILE A 92 -9.11 -12.13 -13.41
N TYR A 93 -8.26 -12.64 -14.28
CA TYR A 93 -8.60 -13.83 -15.07
C TYR A 93 -8.09 -15.15 -14.47
N SER A 94 -7.15 -15.09 -13.53
CA SER A 94 -6.63 -16.28 -12.84
C SER A 94 -6.40 -15.99 -11.36
N LYS A 95 -6.68 -17.01 -10.51
CA LYS A 95 -6.45 -16.95 -9.07
C LYS A 95 -5.79 -18.23 -8.61
N GLN A 96 -4.70 -18.12 -7.84
CA GLN A 96 -3.95 -19.25 -7.29
C GLN A 96 -3.55 -18.92 -5.83
N ALA A 97 -4.10 -19.65 -4.86
CA ALA A 97 -3.73 -19.44 -3.45
C ALA A 97 -2.25 -19.78 -3.18
N HIS A 98 -1.74 -20.81 -3.85
CA HIS A 98 -0.38 -21.35 -3.67
C HIS A 98 0.41 -21.23 -4.96
N ARG A 99 1.08 -20.08 -5.16
CA ARG A 99 1.96 -19.83 -6.30
C ARG A 99 3.37 -19.57 -5.82
N ARG A 100 4.35 -19.98 -6.62
CA ARG A 100 5.76 -19.61 -6.47
C ARG A 100 6.22 -18.77 -7.65
N ARG A 101 7.28 -18.02 -7.46
CA ARG A 101 7.87 -17.20 -8.52
C ARG A 101 8.40 -18.10 -9.64
N VAL A 102 7.81 -17.98 -10.83
CA VAL A 102 8.17 -18.82 -12.00
C VAL A 102 9.53 -18.44 -12.57
N SER A 103 9.86 -17.13 -12.61
CA SER A 103 11.14 -16.63 -13.16
C SER A 103 12.37 -16.97 -12.31
N GLN A 104 12.18 -17.42 -11.07
CA GLN A 104 13.23 -17.87 -10.15
C GLN A 104 12.68 -19.00 -9.28
N PRO A 105 12.40 -20.18 -9.87
CA PRO A 105 11.81 -21.30 -9.14
C PRO A 105 12.71 -21.77 -7.99
N ASP A 106 14.04 -21.73 -8.16
CA ASP A 106 15.01 -22.14 -7.14
C ASP A 106 15.07 -21.18 -5.93
N ALA A 107 14.52 -19.97 -6.05
CA ALA A 107 14.39 -19.06 -4.91
C ALA A 107 13.31 -19.52 -3.93
N GLY A 108 12.34 -20.33 -4.37
CA GLY A 108 11.26 -20.87 -3.54
C GLY A 108 10.27 -19.84 -3.00
N TYR A 109 10.42 -18.56 -3.34
CA TYR A 109 9.59 -17.50 -2.77
C TYR A 109 8.12 -17.72 -3.06
N PRO A 110 7.27 -17.82 -2.04
CA PRO A 110 5.84 -17.93 -2.22
C PRO A 110 5.28 -16.59 -2.70
N MET A 111 4.35 -16.67 -3.65
CA MET A 111 3.53 -15.55 -4.12
C MET A 111 2.08 -15.93 -3.82
N THR A 112 1.78 -16.10 -2.53
CA THR A 112 0.49 -16.59 -2.07
C THR A 112 -0.62 -15.59 -2.37
N TYR A 113 -1.84 -16.07 -2.57
CA TYR A 113 -3.02 -15.30 -2.93
C TYR A 113 -2.86 -14.53 -4.25
N TRP A 114 -2.24 -15.17 -5.23
CA TRP A 114 -2.01 -14.60 -6.55
C TRP A 114 -3.31 -14.40 -7.33
N MET A 115 -3.51 -13.20 -7.82
CA MET A 115 -4.59 -12.80 -8.72
C MET A 115 -3.98 -12.16 -9.97
N GLU A 116 -4.03 -12.87 -11.09
CA GLU A 116 -3.41 -12.45 -12.36
C GLU A 116 -4.36 -11.58 -13.16
N PHE A 117 -3.85 -10.43 -13.66
CA PHE A 117 -4.62 -9.49 -14.46
C PHE A 117 -4.00 -9.21 -15.83
N LYS A 118 -2.73 -9.56 -16.02
CA LYS A 118 -1.99 -9.51 -17.28
C LYS A 118 -0.93 -10.61 -17.24
N PRO A 119 -0.50 -11.20 -18.38
CA PRO A 119 0.56 -12.22 -18.36
C PRO A 119 1.78 -11.78 -17.56
N ALA A 120 2.15 -12.56 -16.55
CA ALA A 120 3.22 -12.31 -15.59
C ALA A 120 3.02 -11.10 -14.64
N TYR A 121 1.85 -10.46 -14.62
CA TYR A 121 1.49 -9.40 -13.68
C TYR A 121 0.34 -9.84 -12.79
N GLY A 122 0.52 -9.69 -11.50
CA GLY A 122 -0.48 -10.09 -10.51
C GLY A 122 -0.48 -9.23 -9.27
N ILE A 123 -1.57 -9.36 -8.53
CA ILE A 123 -1.73 -8.85 -7.17
C ILE A 123 -1.52 -10.04 -6.25
N HIS A 124 -0.67 -9.92 -5.24
CA HIS A 124 -0.34 -11.05 -4.36
C HIS A 124 0.28 -10.58 -3.03
N TRP A 125 0.42 -11.46 -2.07
CA TRP A 125 1.24 -11.18 -0.90
C TRP A 125 2.70 -10.92 -1.27
N GLY A 126 3.36 -9.98 -0.57
CA GLY A 126 4.81 -9.76 -0.64
C GLY A 126 5.26 -8.75 0.40
N PHE A 127 6.57 -8.71 0.65
CA PHE A 127 7.14 -7.72 1.55
C PHE A 127 6.83 -6.31 1.10
N MET A 128 6.30 -5.52 2.02
CA MET A 128 5.89 -4.15 1.78
C MET A 128 7.08 -3.20 1.79
N LYS A 129 7.00 -2.18 0.95
CA LYS A 129 7.93 -1.05 0.91
C LYS A 129 7.16 0.26 0.84
N PRO A 130 7.66 1.32 1.49
CA PRO A 130 7.00 2.63 1.49
C PRO A 130 7.03 3.32 0.12
N SER A 131 7.90 2.87 -0.78
CA SER A 131 8.06 3.40 -2.13
C SER A 131 7.89 2.30 -3.18
N PRO A 132 7.63 2.63 -4.46
CA PRO A 132 7.55 1.67 -5.55
C PRO A 132 8.83 0.81 -5.65
N ALA A 133 8.68 -0.53 -5.57
CA ALA A 133 9.83 -1.45 -5.44
C ALA A 133 9.68 -2.77 -6.20
N THR A 134 8.56 -3.01 -6.89
CA THR A 134 8.36 -4.27 -7.61
C THR A 134 8.80 -4.18 -9.08
N LEU A 135 8.71 -5.30 -9.79
CA LEU A 135 8.89 -5.36 -11.25
C LEU A 135 7.55 -5.26 -11.99
N GLY A 136 6.56 -4.59 -11.38
CA GLY A 136 5.24 -4.34 -11.96
C GLY A 136 4.09 -5.10 -11.30
N CYS A 137 4.33 -6.16 -10.53
CA CYS A 137 3.31 -6.77 -9.67
C CYS A 137 2.89 -5.80 -8.55
N VAL A 138 1.74 -6.07 -7.94
CA VAL A 138 1.22 -5.33 -6.79
C VAL A 138 1.29 -6.24 -5.57
N ARG A 139 2.09 -5.83 -4.57
CA ARG A 139 2.22 -6.57 -3.31
C ARG A 139 1.26 -6.03 -2.28
N MET A 140 0.67 -6.93 -1.50
CA MET A 140 -0.19 -6.63 -0.35
C MET A 140 0.38 -7.23 0.94
N PRO A 141 0.03 -6.68 2.11
CA PRO A 141 0.20 -7.37 3.40
C PRO A 141 -0.49 -8.73 3.41
N LEU A 142 -0.01 -9.68 4.22
CA LEU A 142 -0.46 -11.07 4.16
C LEU A 142 -1.96 -11.23 4.47
N ILE A 143 -2.44 -10.60 5.54
CA ILE A 143 -3.85 -10.70 5.93
C ILE A 143 -4.73 -10.04 4.87
N ALA A 144 -4.38 -8.82 4.44
CA ALA A 144 -5.10 -8.15 3.36
C ALA A 144 -5.14 -8.98 2.07
N ALA A 145 -4.03 -9.64 1.70
CA ALA A 145 -3.99 -10.50 0.52
C ALA A 145 -4.95 -11.69 0.62
N LYS A 146 -5.05 -12.29 1.81
CA LYS A 146 -5.99 -13.38 2.10
C LYS A 146 -7.44 -12.92 1.94
N GLU A 147 -7.80 -11.79 2.53
CA GLU A 147 -9.16 -11.23 2.52
C GLU A 147 -9.57 -10.74 1.14
N VAL A 148 -8.72 -9.97 0.46
CA VAL A 148 -8.95 -9.54 -0.92
C VAL A 148 -9.12 -10.75 -1.84
N PHE A 149 -8.25 -11.77 -1.70
CA PHE A 149 -8.37 -13.00 -2.46
C PHE A 149 -9.69 -13.72 -2.19
N ALA A 150 -10.20 -13.71 -0.96
CA ALA A 150 -11.44 -14.39 -0.61
C ALA A 150 -12.66 -13.76 -1.28
N ILE A 151 -12.78 -12.43 -1.27
CA ILE A 151 -13.99 -11.73 -1.73
C ILE A 151 -13.95 -11.29 -3.21
N VAL A 152 -12.79 -11.16 -3.83
CA VAL A 152 -12.66 -10.77 -5.25
C VAL A 152 -12.86 -11.99 -6.14
N PRO A 153 -13.93 -12.07 -6.96
CA PRO A 153 -14.16 -13.22 -7.83
C PRO A 153 -13.21 -13.23 -9.05
N LYS A 154 -13.02 -14.39 -9.65
CA LYS A 154 -12.45 -14.50 -10.99
C LYS A 154 -13.39 -13.78 -11.96
N GLY A 155 -12.84 -12.98 -12.87
CA GLY A 155 -13.59 -12.12 -13.78
C GLY A 155 -13.84 -10.71 -13.25
N ALA A 156 -13.54 -10.43 -11.97
CA ALA A 156 -13.73 -9.11 -11.38
C ALA A 156 -13.01 -8.01 -12.19
N PRO A 157 -13.68 -6.89 -12.47
CA PRO A 157 -13.04 -5.73 -13.08
C PRO A 157 -11.96 -5.16 -12.17
N LEU A 158 -10.83 -4.79 -12.78
CA LEU A 158 -9.70 -4.15 -12.12
C LEU A 158 -9.37 -2.87 -12.89
N ASN A 159 -9.35 -1.73 -12.19
CA ASN A 159 -8.83 -0.47 -12.73
C ASN A 159 -7.57 -0.07 -11.96
N ILE A 160 -6.51 0.22 -12.68
CA ILE A 160 -5.24 0.71 -12.15
C ILE A 160 -5.00 2.10 -12.74
N ALA A 161 -4.90 3.10 -11.87
CA ALA A 161 -4.71 4.50 -12.25
C ALA A 161 -3.69 5.19 -11.34
N GLN A 162 -3.25 6.38 -11.71
CA GLN A 162 -2.37 7.21 -10.88
C GLN A 162 -3.01 7.55 -9.54
N SER A 163 -4.34 7.81 -9.56
CA SER A 163 -5.12 8.13 -8.36
C SER A 163 -6.47 7.44 -8.38
N GLN A 164 -7.08 7.29 -7.21
CA GLN A 164 -8.43 6.78 -7.02
C GLN A 164 -9.22 7.74 -6.10
N PRO A 165 -10.56 7.76 -6.20
CA PRO A 165 -11.40 8.71 -5.45
C PRO A 165 -11.22 8.66 -3.91
N TRP A 166 -10.77 7.54 -3.38
CA TRP A 166 -10.63 7.32 -1.94
C TRP A 166 -9.24 7.63 -1.37
N ASP A 167 -8.29 8.07 -2.22
CA ASP A 167 -6.90 8.32 -1.80
C ASP A 167 -6.82 9.39 -0.70
N GLU A 168 -7.60 10.47 -0.86
CA GLU A 168 -7.60 11.60 0.10
C GLU A 168 -8.53 11.40 1.31
N THR A 169 -9.27 10.31 1.34
CA THR A 169 -10.19 9.99 2.44
C THR A 169 -9.71 8.76 3.20
N ILE A 170 -10.15 7.57 2.79
CA ILE A 170 -9.77 6.30 3.42
C ILE A 170 -8.26 6.04 3.22
N GLY A 171 -7.76 6.26 2.01
CA GLY A 171 -6.38 5.94 1.64
C GLY A 171 -5.31 6.65 2.46
N LYS A 172 -5.51 7.95 2.75
CA LYS A 172 -4.55 8.73 3.54
C LYS A 172 -4.40 8.27 4.99
N ASN A 173 -5.43 7.59 5.51
CA ASN A 173 -5.44 7.09 6.90
C ASN A 173 -4.81 5.69 7.02
N LEU A 174 -4.54 5.02 5.91
CA LEU A 174 -3.87 3.72 5.92
C LEU A 174 -2.39 3.87 6.33
N PRO A 175 -1.83 2.89 7.06
CA PRO A 175 -0.44 2.94 7.46
C PRO A 175 0.50 2.90 6.25
N VAL A 176 1.71 3.40 6.44
CA VAL A 176 2.85 3.16 5.56
C VAL A 176 3.63 1.99 6.16
N LEU A 177 3.73 0.89 5.41
CA LEU A 177 4.35 -0.34 5.87
C LEU A 177 5.73 -0.50 5.23
N ASP A 178 6.71 -0.90 6.03
CA ASP A 178 8.04 -1.31 5.61
C ASP A 178 8.44 -2.57 6.36
N ASP A 179 8.47 -3.71 5.65
CA ASP A 179 8.89 -4.98 6.25
C ASP A 179 10.42 -5.07 6.39
N GLY A 180 11.15 -4.11 5.83
CA GLY A 180 12.61 -4.10 5.87
C GLY A 180 13.23 -5.34 5.22
N PRO A 181 14.55 -5.51 5.33
CA PRO A 181 15.21 -6.76 5.00
C PRO A 181 15.00 -7.74 6.16
N LEU A 182 14.17 -8.77 5.95
CA LEU A 182 14.06 -9.90 6.87
C LEU A 182 15.05 -11.00 6.46
N PRO A 183 15.66 -11.71 7.41
CA PRO A 183 16.46 -12.88 7.10
C PRO A 183 15.62 -13.89 6.31
N ASN A 184 16.20 -14.46 5.26
CA ASN A 184 15.53 -15.53 4.53
C ASN A 184 15.46 -16.77 5.41
N PRO A 185 14.30 -17.44 5.47
CA PRO A 185 14.22 -18.76 6.07
C PRO A 185 15.04 -19.78 5.28
N PRO A 186 15.29 -20.97 5.86
CA PRO A 186 15.95 -22.05 5.15
C PRO A 186 15.25 -22.38 3.82
N LYS A 187 16.01 -22.67 2.79
CA LYS A 187 15.44 -23.04 1.47
C LYS A 187 14.48 -24.23 1.58
N SER A 188 14.76 -25.20 2.44
CA SER A 188 13.88 -26.34 2.72
C SER A 188 12.50 -25.92 3.15
N TYR A 189 12.38 -24.89 4.02
CA TYR A 189 11.09 -24.31 4.40
C TYR A 189 10.42 -23.61 3.23
N LEU A 190 11.16 -22.74 2.53
CA LEU A 190 10.61 -21.98 1.39
C LEU A 190 10.04 -22.90 0.29
N HIS A 191 10.67 -24.05 0.04
CA HIS A 191 10.23 -25.02 -0.96
C HIS A 191 9.16 -26.00 -0.44
N SER A 192 8.94 -26.06 0.88
CA SER A 192 7.96 -26.97 1.48
C SER A 192 6.51 -26.48 1.32
N PRO A 193 5.51 -27.38 1.38
CA PRO A 193 4.11 -26.99 1.48
C PRO A 193 3.80 -26.20 2.75
N GLN A 194 4.62 -26.34 3.80
CA GLN A 194 4.43 -25.69 5.10
C GLN A 194 4.33 -24.16 4.97
N VAL A 195 5.08 -23.54 4.06
CA VAL A 195 5.04 -22.08 3.84
C VAL A 195 3.64 -21.60 3.49
N PHE A 196 2.86 -22.36 2.73
CA PHE A 196 1.47 -21.98 2.40
C PHE A 196 0.50 -22.27 3.53
N THR A 197 0.75 -23.32 4.32
CA THR A 197 -0.02 -23.60 5.55
C THR A 197 0.15 -22.49 6.57
N ASP A 198 1.37 -22.00 6.74
CA ASP A 198 1.68 -20.89 7.64
C ASP A 198 1.10 -19.57 7.12
N ALA A 199 1.17 -19.33 5.81
CA ALA A 199 0.51 -18.18 5.18
C ALA A 199 -0.98 -18.15 5.46
N ALA A 200 -1.66 -19.30 5.36
CA ALA A 200 -3.08 -19.41 5.65
C ALA A 200 -3.42 -19.08 7.11
N LYS A 201 -2.47 -19.28 8.03
CA LYS A 201 -2.57 -18.92 9.45
C LYS A 201 -2.11 -17.48 9.75
N GLY A 202 -1.68 -16.72 8.75
CA GLY A 202 -1.12 -15.37 8.94
C GLY A 202 0.26 -15.35 9.61
N LYS A 203 1.02 -16.45 9.56
CA LYS A 203 2.29 -16.64 10.28
C LYS A 203 3.50 -16.81 9.38
N MET A 204 3.40 -16.43 8.11
CA MET A 204 4.52 -16.57 7.18
C MET A 204 5.73 -15.76 7.64
N TRP A 205 6.93 -16.36 7.55
CA TRP A 205 8.20 -15.74 7.96
C TRP A 205 8.36 -15.51 9.47
N ASN A 206 7.52 -16.07 10.32
CA ASN A 206 7.70 -16.09 11.75
C ASN A 206 8.58 -17.30 12.14
N PHE A 207 9.80 -17.04 12.53
CA PHE A 207 10.68 -18.02 13.20
C PHE A 207 10.80 -17.64 14.65
#